data_d45b20475d71cf9d5eb4ec48500f6825
#
_entry.id   d45b20475d71cf9d5eb4ec48500f6825
#
_cell.length_a   1.000
_cell.length_b   1.000
_cell.length_c   1.000
_cell.angle_alpha   90.00
_cell.angle_beta   90.00
_cell.angle_gamma   90.00
#
_symmetry.space_group_name_H-M   'P 1'
#
loop_
_entity.id
_entity.type
_entity.pdbx_description
1 polymer ?
#
loop_
_entity_poly.entity_id
_entity_poly.type
_entity_poly.pdbx_seq_one_letter_code
_entity_poly.pdbx_strand_id
1 'polypeptide(L)'
;DVANAVFVSWKPGDNSSRIQRAIDYVSSLALDKNGFRGAVLLDKGTFELNESLHISVSGVVLRGSDREQTVLLKKGVDRGALLYIEGRNDLAVTDTLDVLTSYVPVNTCTFQVTNNVQLVSGERVRIVRPSTKEWIASVGCDIFGGGISALGWKEGEMDLVWDRSVSKADGNQL
;
A
#
# COMPACT_ATOMS: atom_id res chain seq x y z
N ASP A 1 -14.78 13.88 -9.35
CA ASP A 1 -13.78 13.68 -10.40
C ASP A 1 -12.59 14.60 -10.10
N VAL A 2 -11.35 14.07 -10.23
CA VAL A 2 -10.14 14.85 -9.97
C VAL A 2 -9.78 15.66 -11.21
N ALA A 3 -9.60 16.97 -11.03
CA ALA A 3 -9.24 17.86 -12.13
C ALA A 3 -7.87 17.51 -12.73
N ASN A 4 -7.73 17.63 -14.05
CA ASN A 4 -6.45 17.47 -14.72
C ASN A 4 -5.56 18.69 -14.43
N ALA A 5 -4.40 18.45 -13.83
CA ALA A 5 -3.41 19.47 -13.58
C ALA A 5 -2.37 19.55 -14.72
N VAL A 6 -2.05 18.40 -15.33
CA VAL A 6 -1.07 18.29 -16.43
C VAL A 6 -1.59 17.31 -17.48
N PHE A 7 -1.39 17.68 -18.75
CA PHE A 7 -1.60 16.79 -19.89
C PHE A 7 -0.25 16.41 -20.50
N VAL A 8 -0.03 15.12 -20.73
CA VAL A 8 1.18 14.59 -21.36
C VAL A 8 0.81 13.96 -22.69
N SER A 9 1.11 14.66 -23.78
CA SER A 9 0.91 14.14 -25.15
C SER A 9 1.84 12.96 -25.42
N TRP A 10 1.40 12.01 -26.23
CA TRP A 10 2.26 10.92 -26.70
C TRP A 10 3.43 11.43 -27.54
N LYS A 11 4.60 10.81 -27.39
CA LYS A 11 5.77 10.97 -28.26
C LYS A 11 6.47 9.64 -28.46
N PRO A 12 7.11 9.42 -29.62
CA PRO A 12 7.93 8.22 -29.85
C PRO A 12 9.16 8.21 -28.93
N GLY A 13 9.63 7.00 -28.58
CA GLY A 13 10.79 6.77 -27.74
C GLY A 13 10.47 6.86 -26.24
N ASP A 14 11.49 7.01 -25.41
CA ASP A 14 11.38 7.00 -23.96
C ASP A 14 10.60 8.20 -23.41
N ASN A 15 9.56 7.93 -22.65
CA ASN A 15 8.73 8.93 -22.00
C ASN A 15 8.90 8.97 -20.46
N SER A 16 9.79 8.16 -19.89
CA SER A 16 9.96 8.02 -18.43
C SER A 16 10.14 9.36 -17.76
N SER A 17 11.17 10.11 -18.13
CA SER A 17 11.47 11.43 -17.53
C SER A 17 10.39 12.48 -17.75
N ARG A 18 9.62 12.39 -18.83
CA ARG A 18 8.54 13.36 -19.11
C ARG A 18 7.34 13.10 -18.21
N ILE A 19 6.96 11.85 -18.06
CA ILE A 19 5.85 11.48 -17.18
C ILE A 19 6.24 11.69 -15.73
N GLN A 20 7.48 11.33 -15.34
CA GLN A 20 7.95 11.57 -13.97
C GLN A 20 7.94 13.07 -13.63
N ARG A 21 8.42 13.94 -14.49
CA ARG A 21 8.35 15.40 -14.25
C ARG A 21 6.92 15.93 -14.12
N ALA A 22 5.97 15.35 -14.86
CA ALA A 22 4.57 15.70 -14.70
C ALA A 22 4.01 15.24 -13.33
N ILE A 23 4.38 14.05 -12.88
CA ILE A 23 4.06 13.54 -11.54
C ILE A 23 4.67 14.45 -10.47
N ASP A 24 5.96 14.81 -10.60
CA ASP A 24 6.67 15.66 -9.64
C ASP A 24 6.05 17.06 -9.55
N TYR A 25 5.66 17.63 -10.69
CA TYR A 25 4.95 18.90 -10.71
C TYR A 25 3.62 18.82 -9.97
N VAL A 26 2.78 17.82 -10.27
CA VAL A 26 1.51 17.65 -9.55
C VAL A 26 1.73 17.38 -8.06
N SER A 27 2.80 16.65 -7.72
CA SER A 27 3.20 16.40 -6.33
C SER A 27 3.53 17.68 -5.56
N SER A 28 3.98 18.73 -6.24
CA SER A 28 4.31 20.03 -5.64
C SER A 28 3.09 20.94 -5.41
N LEU A 29 1.94 20.63 -6.02
CA LEU A 29 0.73 21.43 -5.86
C LEU A 29 0.12 21.27 -4.46
N ALA A 30 -0.65 22.26 -4.03
CA ALA A 30 -1.43 22.16 -2.79
C ALA A 30 -2.56 21.14 -2.91
N LEU A 31 -2.94 20.53 -1.79
CA LEU A 31 -4.14 19.67 -1.73
C LEU A 31 -5.39 20.54 -1.88
N ASP A 32 -6.35 20.02 -2.63
CA ASP A 32 -7.72 20.55 -2.64
C ASP A 32 -8.49 20.12 -1.38
N LYS A 33 -9.73 20.58 -1.25
CA LYS A 33 -10.62 20.23 -0.12
C LYS A 33 -10.96 18.74 -0.01
N ASN A 34 -10.72 17.97 -1.06
CA ASN A 34 -10.97 16.53 -1.11
C ASN A 34 -9.68 15.71 -0.92
N GLY A 35 -8.54 16.35 -0.69
CA GLY A 35 -7.24 15.70 -0.51
C GLY A 35 -6.52 15.36 -1.81
N PHE A 36 -6.90 15.94 -2.95
CA PHE A 36 -6.20 15.75 -4.22
C PHE A 36 -5.33 16.94 -4.60
N ARG A 37 -4.21 16.66 -5.27
CA ARG A 37 -3.33 17.68 -5.88
C ARG A 37 -3.62 17.86 -7.35
N GLY A 38 -4.25 16.89 -7.97
CA GLY A 38 -4.63 16.87 -9.37
C GLY A 38 -4.25 15.59 -10.08
N ALA A 39 -4.60 15.52 -11.37
CA ALA A 39 -4.29 14.39 -12.21
C ALA A 39 -3.28 14.72 -13.29
N VAL A 40 -2.33 13.80 -13.53
CA VAL A 40 -1.55 13.70 -14.74
C VAL A 40 -2.36 12.89 -15.74
N LEU A 41 -2.84 13.53 -16.80
CA LEU A 41 -3.59 12.89 -17.87
C LEU A 41 -2.65 12.55 -19.03
N LEU A 42 -2.53 11.28 -19.35
CA LEU A 42 -1.78 10.79 -20.51
C LEU A 42 -2.69 10.72 -21.74
N ASP A 43 -2.17 11.17 -22.86
CA ASP A 43 -2.85 11.06 -24.16
C ASP A 43 -3.02 9.58 -24.59
N LYS A 44 -3.72 9.39 -25.67
CA LYS A 44 -3.76 8.10 -26.39
C LYS A 44 -2.38 7.79 -26.97
N GLY A 45 -1.99 6.53 -26.91
CA GLY A 45 -0.73 6.03 -27.44
C GLY A 45 -0.02 5.06 -26.51
N THR A 46 1.01 4.40 -27.04
CA THR A 46 1.89 3.52 -26.26
C THR A 46 3.12 4.30 -25.79
N PHE A 47 3.15 4.64 -24.52
CA PHE A 47 4.27 5.34 -23.89
C PHE A 47 5.33 4.31 -23.47
N GLU A 48 6.43 4.27 -24.19
CA GLU A 48 7.59 3.45 -23.80
C GLU A 48 8.31 4.08 -22.61
N LEU A 49 8.66 3.25 -21.63
CA LEU A 49 9.34 3.64 -20.40
C LEU A 49 10.58 2.78 -20.20
N ASN A 50 11.74 3.40 -20.18
CA ASN A 50 13.00 2.72 -19.85
C ASN A 50 13.22 2.65 -18.34
N GLU A 51 12.63 3.60 -17.59
CA GLU A 51 12.74 3.70 -16.15
C GLU A 51 11.36 3.54 -15.49
N SER A 52 11.34 3.18 -14.22
CA SER A 52 10.12 3.10 -13.44
C SER A 52 9.62 4.50 -13.09
N LEU A 53 8.30 4.63 -12.95
CA LEU A 53 7.67 5.84 -12.43
C LEU A 53 7.47 5.72 -10.93
N HIS A 54 7.52 6.86 -10.23
CA HIS A 54 7.37 6.93 -8.79
C HIS A 54 6.32 7.97 -8.39
N ILE A 55 5.36 7.57 -7.58
CA ILE A 55 4.40 8.45 -6.91
C ILE A 55 4.59 8.27 -5.41
N SER A 56 5.25 9.23 -4.75
CA SER A 56 5.56 9.18 -3.31
C SER A 56 4.82 10.23 -2.48
N VAL A 57 3.86 10.93 -3.10
CA VAL A 57 3.10 12.00 -2.45
C VAL A 57 1.60 11.74 -2.60
N SER A 58 0.87 11.86 -1.50
CA SER A 58 -0.59 11.68 -1.50
C SER A 58 -1.31 12.73 -2.36
N GLY A 59 -2.44 12.33 -2.95
CA GLY A 59 -3.31 13.23 -3.71
C GLY A 59 -2.96 13.38 -5.19
N VAL A 60 -1.97 12.65 -5.69
CA VAL A 60 -1.59 12.60 -7.11
C VAL A 60 -2.35 11.48 -7.81
N VAL A 61 -2.92 11.77 -8.97
CA VAL A 61 -3.60 10.79 -9.82
C VAL A 61 -2.88 10.69 -11.15
N LEU A 62 -2.54 9.48 -11.57
CA LEU A 62 -2.06 9.17 -12.92
C LEU A 62 -3.17 8.44 -13.67
N ARG A 63 -3.59 8.95 -14.81
CA ARG A 63 -4.64 8.31 -15.62
C ARG A 63 -4.43 8.50 -17.11
N GLY A 64 -4.91 7.55 -17.91
CA GLY A 64 -4.96 7.65 -19.35
C GLY A 64 -6.22 8.36 -19.83
N SER A 65 -6.17 8.87 -21.05
CA SER A 65 -7.33 9.46 -21.75
C SER A 65 -8.34 8.39 -22.15
N ASP A 66 -7.88 7.14 -22.35
CA ASP A 66 -8.69 6.04 -22.79
C ASP A 66 -8.15 4.73 -22.24
N ARG A 67 -9.05 3.85 -21.76
CA ARG A 67 -8.68 2.57 -21.15
C ARG A 67 -7.96 1.63 -22.12
N GLU A 68 -8.34 1.64 -23.38
CA GLU A 68 -7.82 0.71 -24.39
C GLU A 68 -6.70 1.32 -25.24
N GLN A 69 -6.65 2.64 -25.32
CA GLN A 69 -5.75 3.36 -26.20
C GLN A 69 -4.56 4.03 -25.51
N THR A 70 -4.58 4.14 -24.17
CA THR A 70 -3.44 4.64 -23.40
C THR A 70 -2.71 3.47 -22.76
N VAL A 71 -1.52 3.17 -23.24
CA VAL A 71 -0.71 2.04 -22.78
C VAL A 71 0.63 2.54 -22.24
N LEU A 72 1.01 2.10 -21.04
CA LEU A 72 2.36 2.25 -20.50
C LEU A 72 3.11 0.94 -20.73
N LEU A 73 4.22 0.99 -21.45
CA LEU A 73 5.03 -0.16 -21.80
C LEU A 73 6.43 -0.01 -21.21
N LYS A 74 6.74 -0.78 -20.16
CA LYS A 74 8.09 -0.83 -19.64
C LYS A 74 9.00 -1.61 -20.58
N LYS A 75 10.11 -1.00 -20.94
CA LYS A 75 11.18 -1.59 -21.75
C LYS A 75 12.32 -2.06 -20.84
N GLY A 76 13.19 -2.88 -21.38
CA GLY A 76 14.34 -3.39 -20.65
C GLY A 76 14.17 -4.83 -20.17
N VAL A 77 15.19 -5.32 -19.49
CA VAL A 77 15.29 -6.71 -19.01
C VAL A 77 15.33 -6.82 -17.49
N ASP A 78 15.20 -5.69 -16.78
CA ASP A 78 15.12 -5.69 -15.32
C ASP A 78 13.78 -6.23 -14.83
N ARG A 79 13.72 -6.61 -13.55
CA ARG A 79 12.52 -7.10 -12.87
C ARG A 79 11.77 -6.00 -12.09
N GLY A 80 12.16 -4.74 -12.26
CA GLY A 80 11.54 -3.62 -11.57
C GLY A 80 10.08 -3.42 -11.99
N ALA A 81 9.26 -2.93 -11.09
CA ALA A 81 7.89 -2.54 -11.41
C ALA A 81 7.86 -1.35 -12.38
N LEU A 82 6.82 -1.25 -13.20
CA LEU A 82 6.61 -0.11 -14.08
C LEU A 82 6.29 1.17 -13.28
N LEU A 83 5.51 1.03 -12.20
CA LEU A 83 5.07 2.12 -11.36
C LEU A 83 5.19 1.72 -9.89
N TYR A 84 5.88 2.55 -9.11
CA TYR A 84 5.93 2.48 -7.65
C TYR A 84 5.00 3.55 -7.07
N ILE A 85 4.08 3.13 -6.21
CA ILE A 85 3.27 4.03 -5.39
C ILE A 85 3.67 3.78 -3.94
N GLU A 86 4.39 4.72 -3.36
CA GLU A 86 5.01 4.56 -2.06
C GLU A 86 4.51 5.63 -1.10
N GLY A 87 4.05 5.21 0.06
CA GLY A 87 3.74 6.10 1.18
C GLY A 87 4.93 6.20 2.15
N ARG A 88 4.81 7.09 3.12
CA ARG A 88 5.71 7.12 4.27
C ARG A 88 5.14 6.21 5.36
N ASN A 89 6.01 5.43 5.99
CA ASN A 89 5.65 4.73 7.21
C ASN A 89 5.84 5.69 8.39
N ASP A 90 4.91 6.63 8.54
CA ASP A 90 4.89 7.65 9.59
C ASP A 90 3.83 7.37 10.66
N LEU A 91 3.36 6.13 10.74
CA LEU A 91 2.43 5.70 11.78
C LEU A 91 3.16 5.71 13.13
N ALA A 92 2.81 6.68 13.97
CA ALA A 92 3.16 6.64 15.38
C ALA A 92 2.20 5.65 16.06
N VAL A 93 2.74 4.54 16.55
CA VAL A 93 2.01 3.64 17.45
C VAL A 93 2.09 4.23 18.85
N THR A 94 0.94 4.61 19.41
CA THR A 94 0.87 5.19 20.76
C THR A 94 0.78 4.12 21.82
N ASP A 95 -0.06 3.11 21.62
CA ASP A 95 -0.34 2.03 22.55
C ASP A 95 -0.49 0.70 21.83
N THR A 96 -0.22 -0.39 22.54
CA THR A 96 -0.43 -1.75 22.07
C THR A 96 -1.39 -2.48 23.02
N LEU A 97 -2.41 -3.10 22.46
CA LEU A 97 -3.40 -3.88 23.19
C LEU A 97 -3.35 -5.33 22.75
N ASP A 98 -3.45 -6.24 23.72
CA ASP A 98 -3.59 -7.66 23.38
C ASP A 98 -5.04 -7.99 23.07
N VAL A 99 -5.22 -8.84 22.04
CA VAL A 99 -6.53 -9.42 21.73
C VAL A 99 -6.82 -10.55 22.71
N LEU A 100 -7.89 -10.42 23.49
CA LEU A 100 -8.30 -11.40 24.50
C LEU A 100 -9.15 -12.53 23.92
N THR A 101 -9.81 -12.29 22.80
CA THR A 101 -10.61 -13.30 22.11
C THR A 101 -9.68 -14.41 21.60
N SER A 102 -9.84 -15.62 22.13
CA SER A 102 -8.97 -16.77 21.86
C SER A 102 -8.96 -17.20 20.38
N TYR A 103 -10.07 -16.97 19.67
CA TYR A 103 -10.20 -17.26 18.25
C TYR A 103 -11.04 -16.18 17.56
N VAL A 104 -10.45 -15.50 16.60
CA VAL A 104 -11.10 -14.47 15.77
C VAL A 104 -11.30 -15.06 14.37
N PRO A 105 -12.52 -15.51 14.01
CA PRO A 105 -12.81 -16.09 12.69
C PRO A 105 -12.58 -15.12 11.56
N VAL A 106 -12.38 -15.64 10.35
CA VAL A 106 -12.34 -14.83 9.12
C VAL A 106 -13.66 -14.06 8.97
N ASN A 107 -13.59 -12.79 8.58
CA ASN A 107 -14.72 -11.85 8.46
C ASN A 107 -15.37 -11.45 9.81
N THR A 108 -14.76 -11.76 10.94
CA THR A 108 -15.17 -11.18 12.22
C THR A 108 -14.82 -9.70 12.24
N CYS A 109 -15.80 -8.89 12.65
CA CYS A 109 -15.63 -7.43 12.82
C CYS A 109 -15.66 -7.02 14.29
N THR A 110 -15.70 -7.98 15.23
CA THR A 110 -15.83 -7.71 16.65
C THR A 110 -14.98 -8.69 17.46
N PHE A 111 -14.19 -8.18 18.38
CA PHE A 111 -13.36 -8.96 19.31
C PHE A 111 -13.08 -8.17 20.60
N GLN A 112 -12.57 -8.86 21.62
CA GLN A 112 -12.20 -8.25 22.89
C GLN A 112 -10.70 -7.98 22.97
N VAL A 113 -10.36 -6.86 23.58
CA VAL A 113 -8.98 -6.43 23.84
C VAL A 113 -8.73 -6.19 25.31
N THR A 114 -7.46 -6.15 25.72
CA THR A 114 -7.06 -5.77 27.07
C THR A 114 -7.51 -4.35 27.41
N ASN A 115 -7.86 -4.16 28.67
CA ASN A 115 -8.42 -2.89 29.16
C ASN A 115 -7.33 -1.82 29.24
N ASN A 116 -7.67 -0.60 28.85
CA ASN A 116 -7.21 0.71 29.34
C ASN A 116 -7.03 1.80 28.27
N VAL A 117 -7.39 1.57 27.02
CA VAL A 117 -7.35 2.62 26.01
C VAL A 117 -8.79 2.95 25.60
N GLN A 118 -9.16 4.22 25.71
CA GLN A 118 -10.45 4.69 25.20
C GLN A 118 -10.35 4.87 23.69
N LEU A 119 -10.44 3.76 22.95
CA LEU A 119 -10.57 3.83 21.50
C LEU A 119 -11.92 4.44 21.13
N VAL A 120 -11.91 5.37 20.19
CA VAL A 120 -13.12 6.03 19.71
C VAL A 120 -13.44 5.63 18.26
N SER A 121 -14.71 5.75 17.90
CA SER A 121 -15.14 5.50 16.51
C SER A 121 -14.39 6.41 15.54
N GLY A 122 -13.89 5.84 14.45
CA GLY A 122 -13.08 6.51 13.43
C GLY A 122 -11.57 6.41 13.68
N GLU A 123 -11.15 6.01 14.85
CA GLU A 123 -9.72 5.84 15.16
C GLU A 123 -9.10 4.70 14.33
N ARG A 124 -7.85 4.88 13.91
CA ARG A 124 -7.13 3.88 13.13
C ARG A 124 -6.35 2.95 14.03
N VAL A 125 -6.50 1.67 13.81
CA VAL A 125 -5.80 0.61 14.53
C VAL A 125 -5.08 -0.30 13.56
N ARG A 126 -3.96 -0.84 13.99
CA ARG A 126 -3.24 -1.89 13.29
C ARG A 126 -3.39 -3.20 14.05
N ILE A 127 -4.01 -4.18 13.43
CA ILE A 127 -4.13 -5.54 13.97
C ILE A 127 -2.96 -6.34 13.46
N VAL A 128 -2.20 -6.95 14.35
CA VAL A 128 -1.05 -7.78 14.02
C VAL A 128 -1.28 -9.20 14.52
N ARG A 129 -1.13 -10.17 13.65
CA ARG A 129 -1.01 -11.58 14.02
C ARG A 129 0.44 -11.99 13.84
N PRO A 130 1.20 -12.19 14.91
CA PRO A 130 2.61 -12.54 14.82
C PRO A 130 2.78 -13.96 14.22
N SER A 131 3.80 -14.15 13.43
CA SER A 131 4.26 -15.44 12.97
C SER A 131 5.15 -16.06 14.04
N THR A 132 4.55 -16.84 14.94
CA THR A 132 5.27 -17.50 16.03
C THR A 132 6.01 -18.74 15.51
N LYS A 133 7.01 -19.17 16.25
CA LYS A 133 7.81 -20.38 15.94
C LYS A 133 6.91 -21.64 15.81
N GLU A 134 5.93 -21.77 16.71
CA GLU A 134 4.98 -22.90 16.70
C GLU A 134 4.11 -22.88 15.46
N TRP A 135 3.64 -21.68 15.05
CA TRP A 135 2.85 -21.55 13.83
C TRP A 135 3.69 -21.89 12.59
N ILE A 136 4.93 -21.35 12.49
CA ILE A 136 5.85 -21.61 11.38
C ILE A 136 6.11 -23.14 11.27
N ALA A 137 6.39 -23.82 12.39
CA ALA A 137 6.58 -25.25 12.41
C ALA A 137 5.32 -26.02 12.02
N SER A 138 4.12 -25.55 12.46
CA SER A 138 2.85 -26.23 12.14
C SER A 138 2.50 -26.20 10.66
N VAL A 139 2.98 -25.19 9.91
CA VAL A 139 2.79 -25.07 8.45
C VAL A 139 3.98 -25.65 7.66
N GLY A 140 5.01 -26.20 8.35
CA GLY A 140 6.17 -26.82 7.72
C GLY A 140 7.10 -25.83 7.02
N CYS A 141 7.12 -24.58 7.46
CA CYS A 141 7.91 -23.50 6.85
C CYS A 141 9.16 -23.13 7.64
N ASP A 142 9.48 -23.87 8.69
CA ASP A 142 10.73 -23.74 9.45
C ASP A 142 11.95 -24.31 8.70
N ILE A 143 11.72 -25.25 7.79
CA ILE A 143 12.75 -25.89 6.97
C ILE A 143 12.24 -26.04 5.54
N PHE A 144 12.94 -25.41 4.58
CA PHE A 144 12.65 -25.63 3.16
C PHE A 144 13.57 -26.66 2.53
N GLY A 145 12.99 -27.60 1.79
CA GLY A 145 13.64 -28.41 0.78
C GLY A 145 14.96 -29.11 1.18
N GLY A 146 14.89 -30.20 1.95
CA GLY A 146 16.04 -31.03 2.18
C GLY A 146 16.91 -30.68 3.41
N GLY A 147 16.34 -30.02 4.39
CA GLY A 147 17.00 -29.81 5.69
C GLY A 147 17.96 -28.61 5.74
N ILE A 148 17.84 -27.66 4.83
CA ILE A 148 18.58 -26.40 4.89
C ILE A 148 17.76 -25.42 5.74
N SER A 149 17.96 -25.46 7.05
CA SER A 149 17.28 -24.57 8.02
C SER A 149 17.50 -23.07 7.76
N ALA A 150 18.58 -22.72 7.06
CA ALA A 150 18.86 -21.33 6.70
C ALA A 150 17.85 -20.70 5.73
N LEU A 151 17.03 -21.51 5.07
CA LEU A 151 15.97 -21.05 4.15
C LEU A 151 14.58 -21.05 4.78
N GLY A 152 14.44 -21.50 6.02
CA GLY A 152 13.17 -21.47 6.76
C GLY A 152 12.78 -20.06 7.18
N TRP A 153 11.48 -19.86 7.39
CA TRP A 153 10.96 -18.62 7.98
C TRP A 153 11.39 -18.48 9.44
N LYS A 154 11.59 -17.24 9.86
CA LYS A 154 11.87 -16.89 11.25
C LYS A 154 10.68 -16.18 11.86
N GLU A 155 10.63 -16.20 13.19
CA GLU A 155 9.60 -15.44 13.93
C GLU A 155 9.61 -13.97 13.54
N GLY A 156 8.44 -13.42 13.30
CA GLY A 156 8.22 -12.02 12.89
C GLY A 156 8.43 -11.74 11.40
N GLU A 157 8.93 -12.69 10.60
CA GLU A 157 9.15 -12.47 9.16
C GLU A 157 7.85 -12.51 8.34
N MET A 158 6.86 -13.27 8.82
CA MET A 158 5.61 -13.51 8.10
C MET A 158 4.40 -13.06 8.91
N ASP A 159 4.55 -11.98 9.66
CA ASP A 159 3.47 -11.38 10.40
C ASP A 159 2.35 -10.90 9.48
N LEU A 160 1.12 -11.20 9.85
CA LEU A 160 -0.05 -10.70 9.15
C LEU A 160 -0.48 -9.38 9.78
N VAL A 161 -0.64 -8.38 8.94
CA VAL A 161 -0.94 -7.01 9.38
C VAL A 161 -2.17 -6.49 8.65
N TRP A 162 -3.11 -5.91 9.41
CA TRP A 162 -4.31 -5.28 8.88
C TRP A 162 -4.51 -3.90 9.48
N ASP A 163 -4.53 -2.87 8.65
CA ASP A 163 -4.97 -1.54 9.06
C ASP A 163 -6.50 -1.47 8.99
N ARG A 164 -7.13 -1.06 10.09
CA ARG A 164 -8.58 -0.97 10.24
C ARG A 164 -8.97 0.36 10.92
N SER A 165 -10.24 0.70 10.82
CA SER A 165 -10.83 1.79 11.60
C SER A 165 -11.83 1.22 12.59
N VAL A 166 -11.81 1.71 13.81
CA VAL A 166 -12.78 1.35 14.83
C VAL A 166 -14.15 1.89 14.41
N SER A 167 -15.12 1.01 14.23
CA SER A 167 -16.51 1.42 13.93
C SER A 167 -17.26 1.79 15.21
N LYS A 168 -17.07 1.01 16.25
CA LYS A 168 -17.65 1.20 17.59
C LYS A 168 -16.72 0.58 18.63
N ALA A 169 -16.61 1.22 19.77
CA ALA A 169 -15.99 0.66 20.96
C ALA A 169 -17.01 0.64 22.10
N ASP A 170 -17.07 -0.47 22.84
CA ASP A 170 -17.97 -0.65 23.99
C ASP A 170 -17.20 -1.38 25.10
N GLY A 171 -16.59 -0.61 26.01
CA GLY A 171 -15.66 -1.16 26.99
C GLY A 171 -14.46 -1.79 26.29
N ASN A 172 -14.25 -3.09 26.52
CA ASN A 172 -13.15 -3.86 25.92
C ASN A 172 -13.51 -4.45 24.55
N GLN A 173 -14.71 -4.24 24.06
CA GLN A 173 -15.16 -4.78 22.77
C GLN A 173 -14.97 -3.74 21.67
N LEU A 174 -14.29 -4.18 20.60
CA LEU A 174 -14.07 -3.41 19.38
C LEU A 174 -14.82 -4.04 18.22
#